data_a4663da499758da3e9f8a46e7d019f4f
#
_entry.id   a4663da499758da3e9f8a46e7d019f4f
#
_cell.length_a   1.000
_cell.length_b   1.000
_cell.length_c   1.000
_cell.angle_alpha   90.00
_cell.angle_beta   90.00
_cell.angle_gamma   90.00
#
_symmetry.space_group_name_H-M   'P 1'
#
loop_
_entity.id
_entity.type
_entity.pdbx_description
1 polymer ?
#
loop_
_entity_poly.entity_id
_entity_poly.type
_entity_poly.pdbx_seq_one_letter_code
_entity_poly.pdbx_strand_id
1 'polypeptide(L)'
;SSDPVADAVPTVADEVAFWLYSSGSTGTPKGVRHVHSSLAYTALYYGRDVLGIREDDVVHSAAKLFFAYGLGNGMTFPLSVGATTILNPDRPTPAVVQGLLAQHQVSLFFGAPTLYAAMLASPGPPAGAGSSRLRLCISAGEALPEDVGKRWKERAGVDILDGIGSTEMLHIFVSNRPGQIRYGTSGVPVPGYEAVLLDEAAAAVP
;
A
#
# COMPACT_ATOMS: atom_id res chain seq x y z
N SER A 1 -8.90 -28.65 14.44
CA SER A 1 -7.97 -27.80 15.20
C SER A 1 -6.55 -28.32 14.93
N SER A 2 -5.70 -27.49 14.38
CA SER A 2 -4.27 -27.79 14.32
C SER A 2 -3.67 -27.54 15.71
N ASP A 3 -2.81 -28.44 16.16
CA ASP A 3 -2.05 -28.19 17.38
C ASP A 3 -1.25 -26.88 17.24
N PRO A 4 -1.18 -26.06 18.29
CA PRO A 4 -0.38 -24.86 18.26
C PRO A 4 1.09 -25.22 17.99
N VAL A 5 1.74 -24.47 17.09
CA VAL A 5 3.18 -24.61 16.87
C VAL A 5 3.86 -24.28 18.19
N ALA A 6 4.56 -25.24 18.77
CA ALA A 6 5.07 -25.14 20.13
C ALA A 6 6.11 -24.02 20.29
N ASP A 7 7.03 -23.87 19.31
CA ASP A 7 8.12 -22.88 19.39
C ASP A 7 8.47 -22.31 18.00
N ALA A 8 8.78 -21.01 17.95
CA ALA A 8 9.33 -20.39 16.75
C ALA A 8 10.80 -20.83 16.57
N VAL A 9 11.20 -21.07 15.32
CA VAL A 9 12.60 -21.35 15.01
C VAL A 9 13.43 -20.12 15.35
N PRO A 10 14.58 -20.27 16.04
CA PRO A 10 15.48 -19.15 16.32
C PRO A 10 15.98 -18.52 15.02
N THR A 11 15.75 -17.23 14.84
CA THR A 11 16.20 -16.43 13.69
C THR A 11 16.80 -15.12 14.17
N VAL A 12 17.61 -14.48 13.32
CA VAL A 12 18.17 -13.16 13.59
C VAL A 12 17.63 -12.11 12.62
N ALA A 13 17.67 -10.85 13.02
CA ALA A 13 17.02 -9.75 12.31
C ALA A 13 17.49 -9.58 10.86
N ASP A 14 18.75 -9.89 10.56
CA ASP A 14 19.41 -9.77 9.26
C ASP A 14 19.48 -11.09 8.46
N GLU A 15 18.92 -12.18 9.00
CA GLU A 15 18.74 -13.43 8.24
C GLU A 15 17.69 -13.26 7.15
N VAL A 16 17.90 -13.91 6.00
CA VAL A 16 16.94 -13.89 4.88
C VAL A 16 15.66 -14.61 5.28
N ALA A 17 14.55 -13.87 5.27
CA ALA A 17 13.24 -14.37 5.64
C ALA A 17 12.43 -14.88 4.45
N PHE A 18 12.47 -14.15 3.33
CA PHE A 18 11.68 -14.47 2.14
C PHE A 18 12.23 -13.80 0.89
N TRP A 19 11.68 -14.18 -0.26
CA TRP A 19 12.03 -13.66 -1.56
C TRP A 19 10.78 -13.13 -2.25
N LEU A 20 10.93 -11.99 -2.95
CA LEU A 20 9.95 -11.48 -3.88
C LEU A 20 10.60 -11.35 -5.26
N TYR A 21 9.82 -11.58 -6.31
CA TYR A 21 10.32 -11.47 -7.68
C TYR A 21 9.82 -10.20 -8.34
N SER A 22 10.73 -9.46 -8.96
CA SER A 22 10.42 -8.34 -9.84
C SER A 22 10.61 -8.74 -11.29
N SER A 23 9.86 -8.11 -12.22
CA SER A 23 9.94 -8.40 -13.66
C SER A 23 11.29 -8.06 -14.29
N GLY A 24 12.09 -7.21 -13.64
CA GLY A 24 13.39 -6.76 -14.16
C GLY A 24 13.31 -6.05 -15.52
N SER A 25 14.12 -5.05 -15.75
CA SER A 25 14.20 -4.34 -17.03
C SER A 25 14.71 -5.20 -18.20
N THR A 26 15.32 -6.35 -17.90
CA THR A 26 15.90 -7.30 -18.88
C THR A 26 14.95 -8.43 -19.25
N GLY A 27 13.72 -8.44 -18.75
CA GLY A 27 12.71 -9.47 -19.01
C GLY A 27 12.85 -10.77 -18.19
N THR A 28 14.02 -11.01 -17.56
CA THR A 28 14.19 -12.16 -16.66
C THR A 28 13.81 -11.76 -15.23
N PRO A 29 12.90 -12.49 -14.56
CA PRO A 29 12.55 -12.20 -13.18
C PRO A 29 13.76 -12.24 -12.25
N LYS A 30 13.88 -11.21 -11.38
CA LYS A 30 14.96 -11.11 -10.39
C LYS A 30 14.39 -11.37 -9.00
N GLY A 31 15.00 -12.29 -8.26
CA GLY A 31 14.65 -12.56 -6.86
C GLY A 31 15.30 -11.52 -5.94
N VAL A 32 14.45 -10.79 -5.23
CA VAL A 32 14.86 -9.83 -4.19
C VAL A 32 14.77 -10.51 -2.84
N ARG A 33 15.88 -10.55 -2.11
CA ARG A 33 15.95 -11.14 -0.77
C ARG A 33 15.58 -10.11 0.29
N HIS A 34 14.65 -10.45 1.16
CA HIS A 34 14.29 -9.64 2.31
C HIS A 34 14.64 -10.34 3.61
N VAL A 35 15.13 -9.58 4.56
CA VAL A 35 15.48 -10.05 5.91
C VAL A 35 14.30 -9.92 6.87
N HIS A 36 14.36 -10.60 8.02
CA HIS A 36 13.27 -10.57 9.00
C HIS A 36 12.89 -9.16 9.46
N SER A 37 13.87 -8.29 9.68
CA SER A 37 13.63 -6.91 10.11
C SER A 37 12.94 -6.03 9.05
N SER A 38 13.00 -6.38 7.76
CA SER A 38 12.38 -5.60 6.69
C SER A 38 10.87 -5.44 6.88
N LEU A 39 10.18 -6.49 7.35
CA LEU A 39 8.74 -6.45 7.63
C LEU A 39 8.41 -5.45 8.75
N ALA A 40 9.19 -5.49 9.83
CA ALA A 40 8.99 -4.61 10.97
C ALA A 40 9.24 -3.15 10.60
N TYR A 41 10.30 -2.86 9.83
CA TYR A 41 10.62 -1.49 9.42
C TYR A 41 9.55 -0.88 8.51
N THR A 42 9.06 -1.62 7.52
CA THR A 42 8.01 -1.10 6.63
C THR A 42 6.69 -0.90 7.37
N ALA A 43 6.32 -1.79 8.29
CA ALA A 43 5.14 -1.63 9.13
C ALA A 43 5.27 -0.42 10.07
N LEU A 44 6.46 -0.19 10.65
CA LEU A 44 6.72 0.91 11.55
C LEU A 44 6.70 2.27 10.82
N TYR A 45 7.57 2.42 9.82
CA TYR A 45 7.79 3.72 9.19
C TYR A 45 6.68 4.14 8.25
N TYR A 46 6.12 3.20 7.49
CA TYR A 46 5.02 3.53 6.59
C TYR A 46 3.66 3.23 7.21
N GLY A 47 3.42 2.02 7.68
CA GLY A 47 2.13 1.61 8.24
C GLY A 47 1.70 2.46 9.43
N ARG A 48 2.57 2.61 10.44
CA ARG A 48 2.27 3.38 11.64
C ARG A 48 2.51 4.88 11.46
N ASP A 49 3.71 5.29 11.02
CA ASP A 49 4.14 6.70 11.10
C ASP A 49 3.59 7.56 9.96
N VAL A 50 3.24 6.97 8.79
CA VAL A 50 2.62 7.69 7.68
C VAL A 50 1.11 7.44 7.62
N LEU A 51 0.67 6.18 7.60
CA LEU A 51 -0.76 5.84 7.45
C LEU A 51 -1.53 5.96 8.76
N GLY A 52 -0.84 5.93 9.90
CA GLY A 52 -1.47 5.92 11.22
C GLY A 52 -2.45 4.75 11.35
N ILE A 53 -2.04 3.56 10.91
CA ILE A 53 -2.88 2.35 11.03
C ILE A 53 -3.10 2.01 12.51
N ARG A 54 -4.31 1.57 12.84
CA ARG A 54 -4.74 1.30 14.22
C ARG A 54 -5.45 -0.05 14.32
N GLU A 55 -5.57 -0.57 15.53
CA GLU A 55 -6.24 -1.83 15.84
C GLU A 55 -7.69 -1.89 15.35
N ASP A 56 -8.42 -0.77 15.44
CA ASP A 56 -9.83 -0.68 15.01
C ASP A 56 -10.01 -0.53 13.48
N ASP A 57 -8.93 -0.45 12.71
CA ASP A 57 -9.02 -0.36 11.25
C ASP A 57 -9.44 -1.67 10.60
N VAL A 58 -10.16 -1.53 9.49
CA VAL A 58 -10.47 -2.61 8.55
C VAL A 58 -9.80 -2.27 7.23
N VAL A 59 -8.89 -3.12 6.81
CA VAL A 59 -8.02 -2.88 5.66
C VAL A 59 -8.41 -3.76 4.48
N HIS A 60 -8.44 -3.19 3.28
CA HIS A 60 -8.53 -3.95 2.03
C HIS A 60 -7.48 -3.51 1.04
N SER A 61 -6.76 -4.47 0.47
CA SER A 61 -5.80 -4.26 -0.62
C SER A 61 -6.27 -4.96 -1.89
N ALA A 62 -6.35 -4.21 -2.99
CA ALA A 62 -6.59 -4.77 -4.31
C ALA A 62 -5.36 -5.58 -4.83
N ALA A 63 -4.16 -5.21 -4.39
CA ALA A 63 -2.95 -5.96 -4.69
C ALA A 63 -2.87 -7.25 -3.86
N LYS A 64 -2.45 -8.33 -4.51
CA LYS A 64 -2.34 -9.65 -3.88
C LYS A 64 -1.09 -9.75 -2.99
N LEU A 65 -1.13 -10.67 -2.00
CA LEU A 65 -0.06 -10.85 -1.00
C LEU A 65 1.31 -11.24 -1.60
N PHE A 66 1.34 -11.80 -2.80
CA PHE A 66 2.60 -12.15 -3.46
C PHE A 66 3.32 -10.96 -4.11
N PHE A 67 2.74 -9.77 -4.09
CA PHE A 67 3.41 -8.51 -4.44
C PHE A 67 3.86 -7.78 -3.18
N ALA A 68 5.00 -7.10 -3.23
CA ALA A 68 5.51 -6.30 -2.11
C ALA A 68 4.46 -5.33 -1.56
N TYR A 69 3.77 -4.60 -2.45
CA TYR A 69 2.68 -3.69 -2.09
C TYR A 69 1.53 -4.40 -1.36
N GLY A 70 1.07 -5.53 -1.90
CA GLY A 70 -0.02 -6.31 -1.29
C GLY A 70 0.37 -6.98 0.01
N LEU A 71 1.62 -7.42 0.15
CA LEU A 71 2.15 -8.05 1.36
C LEU A 71 2.11 -7.08 2.54
N GLY A 72 2.61 -5.85 2.34
CA GLY A 72 2.53 -4.80 3.35
C GLY A 72 1.09 -4.49 3.72
N ASN A 73 0.30 -4.13 2.74
CA ASN A 73 -1.07 -3.63 2.93
C ASN A 73 -2.03 -4.68 3.51
N GLY A 74 -1.95 -5.91 3.01
CA GLY A 74 -2.91 -6.97 3.35
C GLY A 74 -2.46 -7.89 4.48
N MET A 75 -1.21 -7.81 4.91
CA MET A 75 -0.70 -8.70 5.96
C MET A 75 0.14 -7.95 7.00
N THR A 76 1.31 -7.43 6.63
CA THR A 76 2.26 -7.00 7.66
C THR A 76 1.82 -5.76 8.43
N PHE A 77 1.21 -4.78 7.77
CA PHE A 77 0.73 -3.56 8.43
C PHE A 77 -0.47 -3.83 9.35
N PRO A 78 -1.57 -4.45 8.88
CA PRO A 78 -2.69 -4.73 9.76
C PRO A 78 -2.31 -5.66 10.92
N LEU A 79 -1.54 -6.73 10.67
CA LEU A 79 -1.15 -7.65 11.74
C LEU A 79 -0.23 -6.98 12.78
N SER A 80 0.59 -6.00 12.39
CA SER A 80 1.50 -5.30 13.33
C SER A 80 0.77 -4.53 14.43
N VAL A 81 -0.49 -4.18 14.22
CA VAL A 81 -1.33 -3.39 15.15
C VAL A 81 -2.60 -4.14 15.60
N GLY A 82 -2.81 -5.38 15.15
CA GLY A 82 -4.02 -6.13 15.46
C GLY A 82 -5.26 -5.72 14.65
N ALA A 83 -5.08 -4.99 13.54
CA ALA A 83 -6.17 -4.57 12.66
C ALA A 83 -6.75 -5.74 11.85
N THR A 84 -7.98 -5.57 11.37
CA THR A 84 -8.64 -6.55 10.50
C THR A 84 -8.22 -6.35 9.05
N THR A 85 -7.93 -7.44 8.34
CA THR A 85 -7.69 -7.41 6.90
C THR A 85 -8.73 -8.22 6.12
N ILE A 86 -9.21 -7.67 5.01
CA ILE A 86 -10.14 -8.31 4.09
C ILE A 86 -9.37 -8.82 2.88
N LEU A 87 -9.18 -10.12 2.80
CA LEU A 87 -8.54 -10.78 1.68
C LEU A 87 -9.60 -11.23 0.66
N ASN A 88 -9.39 -10.89 -0.60
CA ASN A 88 -10.26 -11.32 -1.69
C ASN A 88 -9.46 -12.09 -2.74
N PRO A 89 -9.83 -13.33 -3.07
CA PRO A 89 -9.16 -14.12 -4.10
C PRO A 89 -9.48 -13.64 -5.52
N ASP A 90 -10.62 -12.98 -5.72
CA ASP A 90 -11.11 -12.60 -7.04
C ASP A 90 -10.34 -11.41 -7.65
N ARG A 91 -10.54 -11.22 -8.95
CA ARG A 91 -10.02 -10.03 -9.63
C ARG A 91 -10.66 -8.76 -9.07
N PRO A 92 -9.89 -7.73 -8.70
CA PRO A 92 -10.40 -6.50 -8.12
C PRO A 92 -11.06 -5.60 -9.17
N THR A 93 -12.28 -5.96 -9.61
CA THR A 93 -13.09 -5.08 -10.45
C THR A 93 -13.74 -3.97 -9.61
N PRO A 94 -14.14 -2.83 -10.21
CA PRO A 94 -14.83 -1.76 -9.47
C PRO A 94 -16.02 -2.26 -8.64
N ALA A 95 -16.87 -3.12 -9.20
CA ALA A 95 -18.04 -3.66 -8.50
C ALA A 95 -17.65 -4.53 -7.29
N VAL A 96 -16.66 -5.42 -7.46
CA VAL A 96 -16.16 -6.28 -6.37
C VAL A 96 -15.58 -5.41 -5.25
N VAL A 97 -14.72 -4.45 -5.59
CA VAL A 97 -14.09 -3.58 -4.58
C VAL A 97 -15.13 -2.73 -3.86
N GLN A 98 -16.05 -2.07 -4.57
CA GLN A 98 -17.13 -1.29 -3.95
C GLN A 98 -17.99 -2.15 -3.02
N GLY A 99 -18.32 -3.39 -3.44
CA GLY A 99 -19.04 -4.33 -2.60
C GLY A 99 -18.31 -4.66 -1.29
N LEU A 100 -16.99 -4.94 -1.37
CA LEU A 100 -16.17 -5.22 -0.19
C LEU A 100 -16.04 -4.00 0.74
N LEU A 101 -15.82 -2.80 0.18
CA LEU A 101 -15.75 -1.56 0.96
C LEU A 101 -17.03 -1.35 1.76
N ALA A 102 -18.18 -1.51 1.12
CA ALA A 102 -19.49 -1.34 1.76
C ALA A 102 -19.81 -2.46 2.79
N GLN A 103 -19.61 -3.72 2.40
CA GLN A 103 -19.96 -4.87 3.22
C GLN A 103 -19.14 -4.93 4.52
N HIS A 104 -17.83 -4.66 4.42
CA HIS A 104 -16.91 -4.78 5.55
C HIS A 104 -16.58 -3.45 6.23
N GLN A 105 -17.20 -2.34 5.78
CA GLN A 105 -16.95 -1.00 6.31
C GLN A 105 -15.43 -0.70 6.39
N VAL A 106 -14.73 -0.92 5.27
CA VAL A 106 -13.28 -0.74 5.15
C VAL A 106 -12.88 0.69 5.49
N SER A 107 -11.85 0.86 6.31
CA SER A 107 -11.33 2.17 6.73
C SER A 107 -10.07 2.61 5.96
N LEU A 108 -9.25 1.65 5.51
CA LEU A 108 -8.11 1.90 4.64
C LEU A 108 -8.22 1.05 3.37
N PHE A 109 -8.15 1.72 2.22
CA PHE A 109 -8.20 1.04 0.93
C PHE A 109 -6.93 1.30 0.12
N PHE A 110 -6.30 0.21 -0.35
CA PHE A 110 -5.09 0.24 -1.17
C PHE A 110 -5.42 -0.21 -2.59
N GLY A 111 -5.27 0.70 -3.54
CA GLY A 111 -5.52 0.44 -4.96
C GLY A 111 -4.35 0.90 -5.84
N ALA A 112 -4.53 0.75 -7.15
CA ALA A 112 -3.66 1.34 -8.17
C ALA A 112 -4.41 2.48 -8.89
N PRO A 113 -3.74 3.44 -9.52
CA PRO A 113 -4.38 4.55 -10.24
C PRO A 113 -5.43 4.10 -11.25
N THR A 114 -5.13 3.06 -12.00
CA THR A 114 -6.05 2.46 -12.99
C THR A 114 -7.34 1.94 -12.37
N LEU A 115 -7.28 1.37 -11.15
CA LEU A 115 -8.47 0.91 -10.43
C LEU A 115 -9.32 2.09 -9.95
N TYR A 116 -8.70 3.14 -9.38
CA TYR A 116 -9.42 4.35 -8.98
C TYR A 116 -10.12 5.02 -10.17
N ALA A 117 -9.44 5.13 -11.31
CA ALA A 117 -10.02 5.65 -12.53
C ALA A 117 -11.22 4.80 -13.02
N ALA A 118 -11.10 3.48 -12.99
CA ALA A 118 -12.19 2.57 -13.33
C ALA A 118 -13.38 2.67 -12.35
N MET A 119 -13.12 2.82 -11.06
CA MET A 119 -14.17 3.05 -10.06
C MET A 119 -14.88 4.38 -10.26
N LEU A 120 -14.17 5.43 -10.65
CA LEU A 120 -14.76 6.74 -11.01
C LEU A 120 -15.63 6.66 -12.27
N ALA A 121 -15.28 5.83 -13.24
CA ALA A 121 -16.05 5.62 -14.47
C ALA A 121 -17.27 4.72 -14.25
N SER A 122 -17.33 3.98 -13.16
CA SER A 122 -18.41 3.03 -12.86
C SER A 122 -19.51 3.69 -12.02
N PRO A 123 -20.78 3.25 -12.17
CA PRO A 123 -21.83 3.57 -11.21
C PRO A 123 -21.44 3.07 -9.81
N GLY A 124 -21.69 3.86 -8.79
CA GLY A 124 -21.42 3.45 -7.43
C GLY A 124 -21.72 4.53 -6.39
N PRO A 125 -21.66 4.20 -5.11
CA PRO A 125 -22.00 5.11 -4.03
C PRO A 125 -21.05 6.33 -4.06
N PRO A 126 -21.59 7.56 -3.84
CA PRO A 126 -20.78 8.76 -3.89
C PRO A 126 -19.85 8.91 -2.70
N ALA A 127 -20.35 8.78 -1.48
CA ALA A 127 -19.58 9.04 -0.27
C ALA A 127 -18.87 7.78 0.25
N GLY A 128 -17.60 7.91 0.62
CA GLY A 128 -16.80 6.82 1.21
C GLY A 128 -16.70 5.57 0.36
N ALA A 129 -17.01 5.68 -0.94
CA ALA A 129 -17.12 4.53 -1.85
C ALA A 129 -17.99 3.37 -1.29
N GLY A 130 -18.98 3.71 -0.45
CA GLY A 130 -19.88 2.77 0.22
C GLY A 130 -19.51 2.42 1.67
N SER A 131 -18.35 2.82 2.15
CA SER A 131 -17.96 2.66 3.56
C SER A 131 -18.06 3.99 4.30
N SER A 132 -18.81 4.03 5.38
CA SER A 132 -18.87 5.21 6.25
C SER A 132 -17.60 5.39 7.10
N ARG A 133 -16.77 4.35 7.19
CA ARG A 133 -15.50 4.35 7.94
C ARG A 133 -14.29 4.66 7.09
N LEU A 134 -14.43 4.76 5.76
CA LEU A 134 -13.29 5.00 4.87
C LEU A 134 -12.64 6.34 5.20
N ARG A 135 -11.42 6.29 5.72
CA ARG A 135 -10.66 7.47 6.15
C ARG A 135 -9.43 7.75 5.30
N LEU A 136 -8.94 6.74 4.58
CA LEU A 136 -7.72 6.87 3.80
C LEU A 136 -7.71 5.91 2.61
N CYS A 137 -7.30 6.43 1.47
CA CYS A 137 -7.01 5.67 0.27
C CYS A 137 -5.53 5.81 -0.08
N ILE A 138 -4.92 4.75 -0.59
CA ILE A 138 -3.52 4.74 -0.96
C ILE A 138 -3.38 4.24 -2.40
N SER A 139 -2.48 4.86 -3.16
CA SER A 139 -2.15 4.52 -4.53
C SER A 139 -0.66 4.31 -4.69
N ALA A 140 -0.27 3.29 -5.45
CA ALA A 140 1.11 3.03 -5.84
C ALA A 140 1.16 2.13 -7.09
N GLY A 141 2.37 1.95 -7.61
CA GLY A 141 2.66 1.12 -8.79
C GLY A 141 2.74 1.90 -10.09
N GLU A 142 2.01 3.00 -10.18
CA GLU A 142 2.01 3.97 -11.28
C GLU A 142 1.82 5.37 -10.68
N ALA A 143 2.18 6.43 -11.41
CA ALA A 143 1.89 7.79 -10.96
C ALA A 143 0.38 8.05 -10.98
N LEU A 144 -0.16 8.56 -9.88
CA LEU A 144 -1.57 8.93 -9.79
C LEU A 144 -1.83 10.23 -10.59
N PRO A 145 -2.64 10.19 -11.67
CA PRO A 145 -3.02 11.40 -12.36
C PRO A 145 -3.75 12.37 -11.41
N GLU A 146 -3.39 13.65 -11.50
CA GLU A 146 -3.91 14.69 -10.61
C GLU A 146 -5.45 14.79 -10.66
N ASP A 147 -6.02 14.68 -11.86
CA ASP A 147 -7.48 14.71 -12.07
C ASP A 147 -8.19 13.52 -11.41
N VAL A 148 -7.58 12.33 -11.43
CA VAL A 148 -8.13 11.14 -10.76
C VAL A 148 -8.18 11.36 -9.25
N GLY A 149 -7.11 11.89 -8.66
CA GLY A 149 -7.06 12.17 -7.22
C GLY A 149 -8.11 13.21 -6.81
N LYS A 150 -8.22 14.31 -7.54
CA LYS A 150 -9.21 15.38 -7.29
C LYS A 150 -10.66 14.87 -7.41
N ARG A 151 -10.98 14.17 -8.49
CA ARG A 151 -12.31 13.60 -8.72
C ARG A 151 -12.67 12.54 -7.69
N TRP A 152 -11.69 11.77 -7.24
CA TRP A 152 -11.91 10.82 -6.16
C TRP A 152 -12.25 11.53 -4.86
N LYS A 153 -11.50 12.57 -4.50
CA LYS A 153 -11.80 13.40 -3.32
C LYS A 153 -13.18 14.02 -3.37
N GLU A 154 -13.57 14.56 -4.51
CA GLU A 154 -14.91 15.14 -4.73
C GLU A 154 -16.01 14.09 -4.57
N ARG A 155 -15.82 12.88 -5.12
CA ARG A 155 -16.82 11.82 -5.10
C ARG A 155 -16.88 11.08 -3.77
N ALA A 156 -15.73 10.67 -3.25
CA ALA A 156 -15.65 9.81 -2.07
C ALA A 156 -15.47 10.58 -0.76
N GLY A 157 -15.09 11.86 -0.82
CA GLY A 157 -14.80 12.67 0.37
C GLY A 157 -13.46 12.36 1.03
N VAL A 158 -12.69 11.39 0.50
CA VAL A 158 -11.45 10.88 1.07
C VAL A 158 -10.30 11.09 0.10
N ASP A 159 -9.15 11.49 0.61
CA ASP A 159 -7.95 11.68 -0.20
C ASP A 159 -7.28 10.35 -0.58
N ILE A 160 -6.56 10.37 -1.71
CA ILE A 160 -5.65 9.30 -2.10
C ILE A 160 -4.22 9.77 -1.83
N LEU A 161 -3.48 9.03 -1.03
CA LEU A 161 -2.05 9.18 -0.87
C LEU A 161 -1.34 8.42 -1.99
N ASP A 162 -0.76 9.15 -2.93
CA ASP A 162 0.11 8.52 -3.92
C ASP A 162 1.51 8.32 -3.36
N GLY A 163 2.18 7.24 -3.76
CA GLY A 163 3.52 6.94 -3.32
C GLY A 163 4.33 6.09 -4.30
N ILE A 164 5.64 6.21 -4.20
CA ILE A 164 6.62 5.41 -4.94
C ILE A 164 7.12 4.30 -4.03
N GLY A 165 7.04 3.08 -4.52
CA GLY A 165 7.60 1.90 -3.88
C GLY A 165 8.32 1.02 -4.88
N SER A 166 9.06 0.05 -4.38
CA SER A 166 9.68 -0.98 -5.21
C SER A 166 9.73 -2.32 -4.47
N THR A 167 9.96 -3.39 -5.23
CA THR A 167 10.16 -4.72 -4.65
C THR A 167 11.41 -4.74 -3.76
N GLU A 168 12.46 -4.04 -4.16
CA GLU A 168 13.74 -3.96 -3.46
C GLU A 168 13.61 -3.24 -2.10
N MET A 169 12.77 -2.21 -2.03
CA MET A 169 12.49 -1.47 -0.79
C MET A 169 11.34 -2.10 0.02
N LEU A 170 10.79 -3.20 -0.46
CA LEU A 170 9.67 -3.96 0.11
C LEU A 170 8.33 -3.22 0.10
N HIS A 171 8.32 -1.91 0.10
CA HIS A 171 7.09 -1.11 0.09
C HIS A 171 7.34 0.32 -0.42
N ILE A 172 6.40 1.22 -0.11
CA ILE A 172 6.49 2.65 -0.41
C ILE A 172 7.57 3.30 0.47
N PHE A 173 8.47 4.06 -0.15
CA PHE A 173 9.54 4.81 0.51
C PHE A 173 9.49 6.34 0.23
N VAL A 174 8.64 6.77 -0.72
CA VAL A 174 8.25 8.17 -0.93
C VAL A 174 6.73 8.21 -0.97
N SER A 175 6.09 9.11 -0.22
CA SER A 175 4.63 9.17 -0.12
C SER A 175 4.11 10.56 0.16
N ASN A 176 2.93 10.88 -0.35
CA ASN A 176 2.10 11.92 0.22
C ASN A 176 1.72 11.56 1.66
N ARG A 177 1.35 12.55 2.46
CA ARG A 177 0.97 12.37 3.87
C ARG A 177 -0.45 12.86 4.12
N PRO A 178 -1.17 12.26 5.07
CA PRO A 178 -2.48 12.77 5.48
C PRO A 178 -2.42 14.26 5.83
N GLY A 179 -3.33 15.06 5.27
CA GLY A 179 -3.37 16.51 5.48
C GLY A 179 -2.31 17.34 4.73
N GLN A 180 -1.40 16.70 4.00
CA GLN A 180 -0.34 17.35 3.22
C GLN A 180 -0.25 16.77 1.80
N ILE A 181 -1.40 16.59 1.17
CA ILE A 181 -1.48 15.98 -0.15
C ILE A 181 -1.22 17.01 -1.23
N ARG A 182 -0.35 16.66 -2.16
CA ARG A 182 -0.12 17.41 -3.38
C ARG A 182 -0.31 16.45 -4.56
N TYR A 183 -1.50 16.51 -5.16
CA TYR A 183 -1.80 15.71 -6.36
C TYR A 183 -0.84 16.03 -7.50
N GLY A 184 -0.52 15.02 -8.31
CA GLY A 184 0.50 15.12 -9.36
C GLY A 184 1.93 14.96 -8.86
N THR A 185 2.12 14.64 -7.57
CA THR A 185 3.42 14.30 -6.98
C THR A 185 3.30 13.08 -6.09
N SER A 186 4.38 12.32 -5.93
CA SER A 186 4.42 11.18 -5.01
C SER A 186 4.78 11.57 -3.57
N GLY A 187 4.92 12.86 -3.27
CA GLY A 187 5.15 13.36 -1.92
C GLY A 187 6.62 13.47 -1.52
N VAL A 188 6.93 13.06 -0.30
CA VAL A 188 8.24 13.21 0.34
C VAL A 188 8.75 11.86 0.86
N PRO A 189 10.05 11.71 1.16
CA PRO A 189 10.58 10.49 1.76
C PRO A 189 9.80 10.07 3.02
N VAL A 190 9.51 8.79 3.12
CA VAL A 190 8.98 8.18 4.34
C VAL A 190 10.01 8.33 5.46
N PRO A 191 9.62 8.57 6.71
CA PRO A 191 10.56 8.65 7.83
C PRO A 191 11.52 7.46 7.84
N GLY A 192 12.81 7.71 8.02
CA GLY A 192 13.85 6.68 7.99
C GLY A 192 14.43 6.38 6.61
N TYR A 193 13.88 6.96 5.54
CA TYR A 193 14.44 6.89 4.18
C TYR A 193 15.01 8.22 3.74
N GLU A 194 16.10 8.15 2.97
CA GLU A 194 16.67 9.29 2.26
C GLU A 194 16.48 9.09 0.76
N ALA A 195 16.08 10.15 0.06
CA ALA A 195 15.94 10.16 -1.39
C ALA A 195 16.69 11.36 -1.96
N VAL A 196 17.50 11.11 -2.97
CA VAL A 196 18.28 12.13 -3.67
C VAL A 196 17.99 12.02 -5.16
N LEU A 197 17.74 13.15 -5.80
CA LEU A 197 17.66 13.22 -7.26
C LEU A 197 19.08 13.42 -7.80
N LEU A 198 19.46 12.61 -8.78
CA LEU A 198 20.75 12.70 -9.44
C LEU A 198 20.52 13.02 -10.93
N ASP A 199 21.41 13.82 -11.50
CA ASP A 199 21.51 14.01 -12.95
C ASP A 199 22.24 12.83 -13.62
N GLU A 200 22.43 12.93 -14.96
CA GLU A 200 23.12 11.91 -15.75
C GLU A 200 24.61 11.74 -15.36
N ALA A 201 25.21 12.73 -14.72
CA ALA A 201 26.56 12.69 -14.21
C ALA A 201 26.66 12.19 -12.76
N ALA A 202 25.53 11.72 -12.19
CA ALA A 202 25.40 11.31 -10.80
C ALA A 202 25.65 12.45 -9.77
N ALA A 203 25.48 13.69 -10.18
CA ALA A 203 25.51 14.83 -9.28
C ALA A 203 24.10 15.09 -8.69
N ALA A 204 24.04 15.43 -7.39
CA ALA A 204 22.78 15.75 -6.75
C ALA A 204 22.16 17.03 -7.35
N VAL A 205 20.89 16.98 -7.69
CA VAL A 205 20.10 18.12 -8.16
C VAL A 205 19.09 18.53 -7.09
N PRO A 206 18.75 19.82 -7.01
CA PRO A 206 17.82 20.33 -6.02
C PRO A 206 16.38 19.80 -6.16
#